data_97e53c2cf8fa9534ac963f0d622e1142
#
_entry.id   97e53c2cf8fa9534ac963f0d622e1142
#
_cell.length_a   1.000
_cell.length_b   1.000
_cell.length_c   1.000
_cell.angle_alpha   90.00
_cell.angle_beta   90.00
_cell.angle_gamma   90.00
#
_symmetry.space_group_name_H-M   'P 1'
#
loop_
_entity.id
_entity.type
_entity.pdbx_description
1 polymer ?
#
loop_
_entity_poly.entity_id
_entity_poly.type
_entity_poly.pdbx_seq_one_letter_code
_entity_poly.pdbx_strand_id
1 'polypeptide(L)'
;PDQFYADWDEQHDPAQQRITSVSTVKRGEKIYLMALLRGCQPATNGKCDVRSTLTVHDPSGEEYDFQRDQVAWDKPPREEGELVTSGHWMALTPATEDSVGIWKIDLQLSDRISGNKIDLTLPITVQ
;
A
#
# COMPACT_ATOMS: atom_id res chain seq x y z
N PRO A 1 -23.37 4.87 4.57
CA PRO A 1 -21.95 5.08 4.82
C PRO A 1 -21.10 4.39 3.76
N ASP A 2 -19.92 4.93 3.51
CA ASP A 2 -18.99 4.33 2.60
C ASP A 2 -18.49 2.99 3.14
N GLN A 3 -18.34 2.02 2.27
CA GLN A 3 -17.70 0.78 2.61
C GLN A 3 -16.18 1.00 2.72
N PHE A 4 -15.55 0.19 3.55
CA PHE A 4 -14.09 0.21 3.64
C PHE A 4 -13.51 -0.20 2.29
N TYR A 5 -12.71 0.66 1.72
CA TYR A 5 -12.13 0.52 0.38
C TYR A 5 -10.68 0.92 0.40
N ALA A 6 -9.87 0.22 -0.38
CA ALA A 6 -8.47 0.59 -0.56
C ALA A 6 -8.00 0.24 -1.97
N ASP A 7 -7.01 0.98 -2.44
CA ASP A 7 -6.35 0.75 -3.71
C ASP A 7 -4.92 1.29 -3.66
N TRP A 8 -4.11 0.86 -4.61
CA TRP A 8 -2.75 1.32 -4.73
C TRP A 8 -2.67 2.67 -5.43
N ASP A 9 -1.71 3.48 -5.00
CA ASP A 9 -1.26 4.67 -5.69
C ASP A 9 0.24 4.53 -5.91
N GLU A 10 0.66 4.39 -7.16
CA GLU A 10 2.04 4.17 -7.55
C GLU A 10 2.59 5.41 -8.24
N GLN A 11 3.77 5.85 -7.80
CA GLN A 11 4.45 7.01 -8.37
C GLN A 11 5.93 6.71 -8.55
N HIS A 12 6.48 7.13 -9.69
CA HIS A 12 7.92 7.07 -9.95
C HIS A 12 8.66 8.26 -9.35
N ASP A 13 7.97 9.38 -9.19
CA ASP A 13 8.47 10.60 -8.55
C ASP A 13 7.30 11.23 -7.81
N PRO A 14 7.44 11.60 -6.51
CA PRO A 14 6.34 12.21 -5.76
C PRO A 14 5.80 13.50 -6.37
N ALA A 15 6.60 14.19 -7.19
CA ALA A 15 6.18 15.42 -7.87
C ALA A 15 5.46 15.15 -9.19
N GLN A 16 5.47 13.93 -9.69
CA GLN A 16 4.83 13.58 -10.95
C GLN A 16 3.37 13.21 -10.75
N GLN A 17 2.66 13.21 -11.88
CA GLN A 17 1.28 12.77 -11.90
C GLN A 17 1.18 11.29 -11.50
N ARG A 18 0.12 10.98 -10.79
CA ARG A 18 -0.21 9.64 -10.32
C ARG A 18 -0.32 8.64 -11.46
N ILE A 19 0.29 7.47 -11.28
CA ILE A 19 0.21 6.34 -12.22
C ILE A 19 -0.62 5.24 -11.56
N THR A 20 -1.66 4.79 -12.24
CA THR A 20 -2.57 3.77 -11.71
C THR A 20 -2.33 2.38 -12.28
N SER A 21 -1.47 2.25 -13.29
CA SER A 21 -1.16 0.97 -13.92
C SER A 21 0.12 0.36 -13.35
N VAL A 22 0.19 -0.97 -13.42
CA VAL A 22 1.37 -1.72 -13.03
C VAL A 22 2.58 -1.24 -13.81
N SER A 23 3.66 -1.01 -13.09
CA SER A 23 4.87 -0.50 -13.69
C SER A 23 5.92 -1.55 -13.85
N THR A 24 6.72 -1.30 -14.86
CA THR A 24 8.00 -1.93 -15.06
C THR A 24 9.07 -1.00 -14.52
N VAL A 25 9.95 -1.50 -13.68
CA VAL A 25 11.05 -0.72 -13.12
C VAL A 25 12.37 -1.39 -13.44
N LYS A 26 13.40 -0.57 -13.62
CA LYS A 26 14.77 -1.07 -13.79
C LYS A 26 15.46 -1.16 -12.44
N ARG A 27 16.40 -2.07 -12.31
CA ARG A 27 17.26 -2.10 -11.14
C ARG A 27 17.97 -0.75 -10.99
N GLY A 28 17.98 -0.22 -9.77
CA GLY A 28 18.49 1.13 -9.47
C GLY A 28 17.47 2.24 -9.59
N GLU A 29 16.31 2.00 -10.20
CA GLU A 29 15.24 3.00 -10.32
C GLU A 29 14.37 2.95 -9.07
N LYS A 30 14.04 4.13 -8.52
CA LYS A 30 13.20 4.23 -7.34
C LYS A 30 11.74 4.42 -7.73
N ILE A 31 10.88 3.67 -7.07
CA ILE A 31 9.43 3.87 -7.17
C ILE A 31 8.86 4.15 -5.78
N TYR A 32 7.77 4.89 -5.75
CA TYR A 32 7.05 5.20 -4.53
C TYR A 32 5.67 4.58 -4.58
N LEU A 33 5.30 3.89 -3.50
CA LEU A 33 4.02 3.23 -3.38
C LEU A 33 3.30 3.74 -2.15
N MET A 34 2.01 3.98 -2.29
CA MET A 34 1.14 4.25 -1.16
C MET A 34 -0.23 3.64 -1.41
N ALA A 35 -0.94 3.36 -0.36
CA ALA A 35 -2.33 2.91 -0.46
C ALA A 35 -3.26 4.10 -0.22
N LEU A 36 -4.31 4.15 -1.02
CA LEU A 36 -5.44 5.05 -0.82
C LEU A 36 -6.54 4.25 -0.13
N LEU A 37 -7.17 4.83 0.88
CA LEU A 37 -8.24 4.15 1.60
C LEU A 37 -9.36 5.11 1.97
N ARG A 38 -10.55 4.56 2.22
CA ARG A 38 -11.71 5.29 2.71
C ARG A 38 -12.64 4.34 3.47
N GLY A 39 -13.58 4.90 4.17
CA GLY A 39 -14.65 4.13 4.81
C GLY A 39 -14.24 3.43 6.09
N CYS A 40 -13.17 3.88 6.75
CA CYS A 40 -12.82 3.33 8.06
C CYS A 40 -13.85 3.73 9.11
N GLN A 41 -14.10 2.83 10.06
CA GLN A 41 -15.02 3.09 11.15
C GLN A 41 -14.31 3.79 12.30
N PRO A 42 -14.81 4.93 12.80
CA PRO A 42 -14.20 5.57 13.96
C PRO A 42 -14.56 4.83 15.25
N ALA A 43 -13.65 4.85 16.19
CA ALA A 43 -13.89 4.43 17.57
C ALA A 43 -14.70 5.49 18.32
N THR A 44 -14.96 5.26 19.61
CA THR A 44 -15.72 6.20 20.46
C THR A 44 -15.05 7.56 20.57
N ASN A 45 -13.73 7.62 20.42
CA ASN A 45 -12.98 8.88 20.41
C ASN A 45 -13.03 9.61 19.07
N GLY A 46 -13.76 9.08 18.09
CA GLY A 46 -13.90 9.68 16.77
C GLY A 46 -12.74 9.36 15.79
N LYS A 47 -11.77 8.56 16.19
CA LYS A 47 -10.60 8.24 15.37
C LYS A 47 -10.66 6.81 14.85
N CYS A 48 -10.23 6.62 13.61
CA CYS A 48 -10.03 5.30 13.05
C CYS A 48 -8.75 4.64 13.58
N ASP A 49 -8.66 3.33 13.41
CA ASP A 49 -7.43 2.57 13.68
C ASP A 49 -7.25 1.57 12.55
N VAL A 50 -6.60 2.01 11.47
CA VAL A 50 -6.29 1.16 10.31
C VAL A 50 -4.82 0.80 10.35
N ARG A 51 -4.55 -0.49 10.27
CA ARG A 51 -3.19 -1.05 10.29
C ARG A 51 -2.85 -1.68 8.96
N SER A 52 -1.57 -1.69 8.62
CA SER A 52 -1.07 -2.27 7.39
C SER A 52 0.01 -3.30 7.65
N THR A 53 -0.03 -4.39 6.90
CA THR A 53 1.04 -5.39 6.84
C THR A 53 1.44 -5.57 5.39
N LEU A 54 2.72 -5.44 5.12
CA LEU A 54 3.27 -5.47 3.77
C LEU A 54 4.23 -6.64 3.64
N THR A 55 4.03 -7.43 2.61
CA THR A 55 4.86 -8.59 2.28
C THR A 55 5.28 -8.50 0.83
N VAL A 56 6.51 -8.88 0.54
CA VAL A 56 7.05 -8.87 -0.82
C VAL A 56 7.43 -10.29 -1.20
N HIS A 57 7.01 -10.72 -2.41
CA HIS A 57 7.38 -12.00 -2.98
C HIS A 57 8.27 -11.78 -4.19
N ASP A 58 9.40 -12.47 -4.25
CA ASP A 58 10.30 -12.40 -5.40
C ASP A 58 9.80 -13.30 -6.54
N PRO A 59 10.44 -13.27 -7.73
CA PRO A 59 10.00 -14.12 -8.84
C PRO A 59 10.03 -15.62 -8.57
N SER A 60 10.81 -16.08 -7.59
CA SER A 60 10.82 -17.48 -7.18
C SER A 60 9.68 -17.85 -6.24
N GLY A 61 8.95 -16.85 -5.74
CA GLY A 61 7.90 -17.02 -4.74
C GLY A 61 8.37 -16.91 -3.30
N GLU A 62 9.65 -16.62 -3.08
CA GLU A 62 10.18 -16.41 -1.73
C GLU A 62 9.59 -15.16 -1.12
N GLU A 63 9.14 -15.26 0.12
CA GLU A 63 8.43 -14.21 0.82
C GLU A 63 9.35 -13.46 1.78
N TYR A 64 9.25 -12.14 1.74
CA TYR A 64 9.97 -11.26 2.65
C TYR A 64 8.98 -10.37 3.38
N ASP A 65 9.04 -10.34 4.72
CA ASP A 65 8.27 -9.39 5.50
C ASP A 65 8.92 -8.01 5.39
N PHE A 66 8.15 -7.03 4.97
CA PHE A 66 8.64 -5.67 4.83
C PHE A 66 8.18 -4.77 5.97
N GLN A 67 6.89 -4.85 6.32
CA GLN A 67 6.29 -4.13 7.44
C GLN A 67 5.22 -5.00 8.07
N ARG A 68 5.07 -4.92 9.38
CA ARG A 68 3.98 -5.61 10.08
C ARG A 68 3.24 -4.66 10.99
N ASP A 69 1.92 -4.70 10.91
CA ASP A 69 1.00 -4.03 11.83
C ASP A 69 1.36 -2.55 12.04
N GLN A 70 1.67 -1.86 10.95
CA GLN A 70 1.99 -0.43 10.97
C GLN A 70 0.72 0.40 10.91
N VAL A 71 0.75 1.58 11.53
CA VAL A 71 -0.38 2.50 11.45
C VAL A 71 -0.51 3.03 10.02
N ALA A 72 -1.65 2.77 9.40
CA ALA A 72 -1.99 3.32 8.08
C ALA A 72 -2.82 4.61 8.23
N TRP A 73 -3.77 4.61 9.15
CA TRP A 73 -4.60 5.79 9.42
C TRP A 73 -5.16 5.73 10.84
N ASP A 74 -4.84 6.71 11.64
CA ASP A 74 -5.28 6.79 13.05
C ASP A 74 -5.99 8.11 13.38
N LYS A 75 -6.56 8.74 12.37
CA LYS A 75 -7.24 10.04 12.47
C LYS A 75 -8.73 9.86 12.22
N PRO A 76 -9.54 10.92 12.40
CA PRO A 76 -10.96 10.83 12.06
C PRO A 76 -11.14 10.49 10.57
N PRO A 77 -12.23 9.76 10.23
CA PRO A 77 -12.50 9.47 8.83
C PRO A 77 -12.74 10.76 8.05
N ARG A 78 -12.33 10.75 6.79
CA ARG A 78 -12.61 11.85 5.87
C ARG A 78 -14.08 11.86 5.50
N GLU A 79 -14.51 12.95 4.86
CA GLU A 79 -15.87 13.06 4.36
C GLU A 79 -16.19 11.91 3.40
N GLU A 80 -17.48 11.59 3.30
CA GLU A 80 -17.98 10.50 2.47
C GLU A 80 -17.47 10.63 1.03
N GLY A 81 -16.95 9.53 0.49
CA GLY A 81 -16.40 9.48 -0.86
C GLY A 81 -14.98 10.01 -0.99
N GLU A 82 -14.43 10.64 0.03
CA GLU A 82 -13.07 11.17 0.00
C GLU A 82 -12.05 10.10 0.34
N LEU A 83 -11.06 9.91 -0.54
CA LEU A 83 -9.96 9.00 -0.29
C LEU A 83 -8.91 9.67 0.57
N VAL A 84 -8.33 8.90 1.50
CA VAL A 84 -7.16 9.33 2.27
C VAL A 84 -5.96 8.50 1.88
N THR A 85 -4.80 9.11 1.86
CA THR A 85 -3.56 8.37 1.69
C THR A 85 -3.18 7.73 3.02
N SER A 86 -2.68 6.49 2.97
CA SER A 86 -2.05 5.90 4.14
C SER A 86 -0.87 6.78 4.55
N GLY A 87 -0.59 6.85 5.84
CA GLY A 87 0.51 7.67 6.35
C GLY A 87 1.90 7.20 5.94
N HIS A 88 1.98 6.13 5.15
CA HIS A 88 3.24 5.53 4.76
C HIS A 88 3.47 5.64 3.27
N TRP A 89 4.54 6.34 2.92
CA TRP A 89 5.17 6.22 1.63
C TRP A 89 6.15 5.06 1.71
N MET A 90 6.06 4.16 0.76
CA MET A 90 7.06 3.13 0.61
C MET A 90 7.88 3.44 -0.63
N ALA A 91 9.20 3.57 -0.44
CA ALA A 91 10.13 3.75 -1.53
C ALA A 91 10.86 2.43 -1.77
N LEU A 92 10.79 1.93 -2.99
CA LEU A 92 11.48 0.71 -3.39
C LEU A 92 12.47 1.03 -4.49
N THR A 93 13.70 0.54 -4.32
CA THR A 93 14.74 0.62 -5.35
C THR A 93 15.31 -0.77 -5.52
N PRO A 94 14.97 -1.49 -6.60
CA PRO A 94 15.57 -2.80 -6.82
C PRO A 94 17.08 -2.68 -6.93
N ALA A 95 17.80 -3.53 -6.20
CA ALA A 95 19.26 -3.53 -6.21
C ALA A 95 19.79 -4.31 -7.41
N THR A 96 21.07 -4.15 -7.70
CA THR A 96 21.71 -4.84 -8.82
C THR A 96 21.71 -6.36 -8.66
N GLU A 97 21.70 -6.84 -7.42
CA GLU A 97 21.64 -8.27 -7.11
C GLU A 97 20.22 -8.83 -7.08
N ASP A 98 19.21 -7.98 -7.14
CA ASP A 98 17.82 -8.44 -7.14
C ASP A 98 17.47 -9.13 -8.44
N SER A 99 16.67 -10.18 -8.35
CA SER A 99 16.25 -10.95 -9.51
C SER A 99 15.37 -10.12 -10.44
N VAL A 100 15.60 -10.25 -11.74
CA VAL A 100 14.68 -9.72 -12.74
C VAL A 100 13.44 -10.61 -12.83
N GLY A 101 12.32 -10.04 -13.20
CA GLY A 101 11.07 -10.76 -13.32
C GLY A 101 9.94 -10.08 -12.56
N ILE A 102 8.87 -10.83 -12.33
CA ILE A 102 7.68 -10.30 -11.67
C ILE A 102 7.79 -10.51 -10.17
N TRP A 103 7.82 -9.40 -9.46
CA TRP A 103 7.71 -9.34 -7.99
C TRP A 103 6.26 -9.04 -7.64
N LYS A 104 5.80 -9.52 -6.50
CA LYS A 104 4.45 -9.23 -6.00
C LYS A 104 4.56 -8.55 -4.65
N ILE A 105 3.85 -7.45 -4.50
CA ILE A 105 3.74 -6.73 -3.25
C ILE A 105 2.33 -6.94 -2.73
N ASP A 106 2.21 -7.58 -1.57
CA ASP A 106 0.94 -7.83 -0.91
C ASP A 106 0.79 -6.90 0.27
N LEU A 107 -0.30 -6.15 0.28
CA LEU A 107 -0.66 -5.26 1.37
C LEU A 107 -1.97 -5.72 1.97
N GLN A 108 -1.98 -5.98 3.27
CA GLN A 108 -3.21 -6.18 4.02
C GLN A 108 -3.50 -4.93 4.84
N LEU A 109 -4.69 -4.37 4.64
CA LEU A 109 -5.21 -3.28 5.45
C LEU A 109 -6.29 -3.82 6.36
N SER A 110 -6.17 -3.52 7.64
CA SER A 110 -7.09 -3.98 8.67
C SER A 110 -7.69 -2.78 9.40
N ASP A 111 -9.01 -2.62 9.27
CA ASP A 111 -9.76 -1.68 10.09
C ASP A 111 -10.05 -2.37 11.43
N ARG A 112 -9.32 -2.01 12.46
CA ARG A 112 -9.37 -2.70 13.76
C ARG A 112 -10.64 -2.38 14.52
N ILE A 113 -11.34 -1.32 14.16
CA ILE A 113 -12.60 -0.95 14.82
C ILE A 113 -13.76 -1.78 14.25
N SER A 114 -13.88 -1.87 12.92
CA SER A 114 -14.94 -2.66 12.29
C SER A 114 -14.59 -4.14 12.16
N GLY A 115 -13.31 -4.48 12.15
CA GLY A 115 -12.84 -5.84 11.87
C GLY A 115 -12.71 -6.15 10.38
N ASN A 116 -12.99 -5.20 9.51
CA ASN A 116 -12.86 -5.41 8.07
C ASN A 116 -11.41 -5.42 7.62
N LYS A 117 -11.11 -6.28 6.65
CA LYS A 117 -9.78 -6.40 6.06
C LYS A 117 -9.86 -6.32 4.55
N ILE A 118 -8.82 -5.75 3.96
CA ILE A 118 -8.68 -5.66 2.50
C ILE A 118 -7.28 -6.12 2.15
N ASP A 119 -7.18 -7.01 1.18
CA ASP A 119 -5.92 -7.47 0.62
C ASP A 119 -5.74 -6.89 -0.77
N LEU A 120 -4.60 -6.26 -0.98
CA LEU A 120 -4.20 -5.71 -2.27
C LEU A 120 -2.91 -6.39 -2.72
N THR A 121 -2.85 -6.74 -4.00
CA THR A 121 -1.64 -7.28 -4.60
C THR A 121 -1.23 -6.40 -5.77
N LEU A 122 0.04 -6.00 -5.78
CA LEU A 122 0.61 -5.22 -6.87
C LEU A 122 1.76 -5.98 -7.49
N PRO A 123 1.64 -6.46 -8.74
CA PRO A 123 2.77 -7.03 -9.45
C PRO A 123 3.65 -5.91 -10.01
N ILE A 124 4.97 -6.07 -9.86
CA ILE A 124 5.97 -5.14 -10.40
C ILE A 124 6.98 -5.95 -11.19
N THR A 125 7.18 -5.56 -12.45
CA THR A 125 8.19 -6.19 -13.29
C THR A 125 9.52 -5.47 -13.09
N VAL A 126 10.54 -6.20 -12.65
CA VAL A 126 11.91 -5.70 -12.49
C VAL A 126 12.73 -6.13 -13.71
N GLN A 127 13.38 -5.17 -14.34
CA GLN A 127 14.24 -5.40 -15.50
C GLN A 127 15.72 -5.19 -15.22
#